data_f7f0520b11a145fc8672c1b5a0c05ebb
#
_entry.id   f7f0520b11a145fc8672c1b5a0c05ebb
#
_cell.length_a   1.000
_cell.length_b   1.000
_cell.length_c   1.000
_cell.angle_alpha   90.00
_cell.angle_beta   90.00
_cell.angle_gamma   90.00
#
_symmetry.space_group_name_H-M   'P 1'
#
loop_
_entity.id
_entity.type
_entity.pdbx_description
1 polymer ?
#
loop_
_entity_poly.entity_id
_entity_poly.type
_entity_poly.pdbx_seq_one_letter_code
_entity_poly.pdbx_strand_id
1 'polypeptide(L)'
;MEYLTKIRSHSVILINDVDKYKAHGSGVLIRIRNLHLLISAAHVFDDFEKLSIPIENGKFMLKPGGERISNYPKLNRENDNVDIGLLILDTESIRELKTTYSFLGEEQVMINHNFVENQKYLLYGFPSTWSEKSFTRKSFHIRPFYNFTFPVNKNEYTKFNRKHYLNVIVEYDRKKAINVRSKTLSFGPDLFGMSGCGLWRINNLSKVDLVAIMTDWPKENRNRIVGIRIDIVTEFLRKHRKLDITKSNLFGLK
;
A
#
# COMPACT_ATOMS: atom_id res chain seq x y z
N MET A 1 6.39 0.57 -20.03
CA MET A 1 6.87 1.38 -18.90
C MET A 1 7.37 0.42 -17.83
N GLU A 2 8.66 0.25 -17.76
CA GLU A 2 9.34 -0.76 -16.93
C GLU A 2 9.05 -0.62 -15.42
N TYR A 3 9.00 0.62 -14.90
CA TYR A 3 8.70 0.89 -13.50
C TYR A 3 7.32 0.37 -13.05
N LEU A 4 6.30 0.41 -13.94
CA LEU A 4 4.97 -0.12 -13.60
C LEU A 4 4.97 -1.63 -13.46
N THR A 5 5.74 -2.34 -14.29
CA THR A 5 5.90 -3.78 -14.19
C THR A 5 6.58 -4.16 -12.87
N LYS A 6 7.62 -3.41 -12.48
CA LYS A 6 8.30 -3.60 -11.19
C LYS A 6 7.37 -3.34 -10.01
N ILE A 7 6.66 -2.20 -9.98
CA ILE A 7 5.72 -1.90 -8.90
C ILE A 7 4.62 -2.97 -8.82
N ARG A 8 4.09 -3.39 -9.97
CA ARG A 8 3.07 -4.44 -10.03
C ARG A 8 3.55 -5.76 -9.42
N SER A 9 4.81 -6.15 -9.65
CA SER A 9 5.34 -7.40 -9.10
C SER A 9 5.45 -7.40 -7.57
N HIS A 10 5.52 -6.21 -6.94
CA HIS A 10 5.58 -6.06 -5.48
C HIS A 10 4.23 -5.72 -4.84
N SER A 11 3.19 -5.51 -5.65
CA SER A 11 1.87 -5.08 -5.17
C SER A 11 0.86 -6.20 -5.28
N VAL A 12 0.12 -6.47 -4.20
CA VAL A 12 -0.91 -7.50 -4.13
C VAL A 12 -2.28 -6.89 -3.90
N ILE A 13 -3.29 -7.54 -4.47
CA ILE A 13 -4.69 -7.31 -4.11
C ILE A 13 -5.05 -8.25 -2.96
N LEU A 14 -5.76 -7.73 -1.96
CA LEU A 14 -6.34 -8.49 -0.87
C LEU A 14 -7.85 -8.62 -1.11
N ILE A 15 -8.31 -9.84 -1.24
CA ILE A 15 -9.69 -10.18 -1.61
C ILE A 15 -10.38 -10.73 -0.39
N ASN A 16 -11.61 -10.29 -0.11
CA ASN A 16 -12.46 -10.90 0.89
C ASN A 16 -13.22 -12.06 0.25
N ASP A 17 -12.95 -13.29 0.71
CA ASP A 17 -13.56 -14.52 0.19
C ASP A 17 -15.06 -14.61 0.46
N VAL A 18 -15.54 -14.00 1.53
CA VAL A 18 -16.93 -14.08 1.99
C VAL A 18 -17.81 -13.08 1.27
N ASP A 19 -17.29 -11.88 0.97
CA ASP A 19 -18.05 -10.83 0.28
C ASP A 19 -17.84 -10.88 -1.24
N LYS A 20 -18.35 -11.94 -1.87
CA LYS A 20 -18.40 -12.08 -3.34
C LYS A 20 -17.05 -11.88 -4.05
N TYR A 21 -15.95 -12.22 -3.38
CA TYR A 21 -14.60 -12.04 -3.92
C TYR A 21 -14.33 -10.62 -4.42
N LYS A 22 -14.67 -9.62 -3.63
CA LYS A 22 -14.34 -8.23 -3.93
C LYS A 22 -12.96 -7.85 -3.42
N ALA A 23 -12.32 -6.92 -4.10
CA ALA A 23 -11.14 -6.27 -3.60
C ALA A 23 -11.47 -5.58 -2.26
N HIS A 24 -10.85 -6.04 -1.18
CA HIS A 24 -11.00 -5.51 0.17
C HIS A 24 -9.91 -4.49 0.48
N GLY A 25 -8.71 -4.75 0.00
CA GLY A 25 -7.56 -3.89 0.18
C GLY A 25 -6.45 -4.17 -0.83
N SER A 26 -5.39 -3.43 -0.68
CA SER A 26 -4.13 -3.60 -1.39
C SER A 26 -3.01 -3.89 -0.39
N GLY A 27 -1.88 -4.39 -0.87
CA GLY A 27 -0.70 -4.59 -0.04
C GLY A 27 0.59 -4.50 -0.84
N VAL A 28 1.70 -4.38 -0.11
CA VAL A 28 3.05 -4.37 -0.68
C VAL A 28 3.88 -5.47 -0.05
N LEU A 29 4.55 -6.26 -0.89
CA LEU A 29 5.48 -7.31 -0.47
C LEU A 29 6.89 -6.74 -0.40
N ILE A 30 7.53 -6.81 0.76
CA ILE A 30 8.90 -6.36 0.97
C ILE A 30 9.74 -7.43 1.65
N ARG A 31 11.06 -7.35 1.45
CA ARG A 31 12.05 -8.14 2.18
C ARG A 31 13.01 -7.21 2.88
N ILE A 32 13.07 -7.31 4.21
CA ILE A 32 14.04 -6.60 5.04
C ILE A 32 14.86 -7.65 5.78
N ARG A 33 16.15 -7.69 5.49
CA ARG A 33 17.04 -8.76 5.98
C ARG A 33 16.47 -10.14 5.59
N ASN A 34 16.25 -10.99 6.57
CA ASN A 34 15.66 -12.33 6.40
C ASN A 34 14.14 -12.38 6.51
N LEU A 35 13.49 -11.27 6.84
CA LEU A 35 12.04 -11.21 6.98
C LEU A 35 11.37 -10.88 5.64
N HIS A 36 10.36 -11.66 5.29
CA HIS A 36 9.45 -11.39 4.19
C HIS A 36 8.14 -10.90 4.76
N LEU A 37 7.66 -9.76 4.28
CA LEU A 37 6.56 -9.02 4.87
C LEU A 37 5.51 -8.71 3.81
N LEU A 38 4.24 -8.84 4.21
CA LEU A 38 3.13 -8.18 3.55
C LEU A 38 2.72 -6.99 4.41
N ILE A 39 2.73 -5.80 3.82
CA ILE A 39 2.31 -4.56 4.47
C ILE A 39 1.00 -4.10 3.87
N SER A 40 0.06 -3.70 4.73
CA SER A 40 -1.22 -3.10 4.33
C SER A 40 -1.66 -2.07 5.36
N ALA A 41 -2.82 -1.44 5.15
CA ALA A 41 -3.49 -0.71 6.22
C ALA A 41 -3.98 -1.68 7.31
N ALA A 42 -3.94 -1.26 8.57
CA ALA A 42 -4.30 -2.13 9.68
C ALA A 42 -5.78 -2.55 9.64
N HIS A 43 -6.68 -1.62 9.24
CA HIS A 43 -8.10 -1.94 9.10
C HIS A 43 -8.38 -3.01 8.04
N VAL A 44 -7.53 -3.16 7.03
CA VAL A 44 -7.65 -4.25 6.05
C VAL A 44 -7.41 -5.61 6.71
N PHE A 45 -6.52 -5.66 7.70
CA PHE A 45 -6.23 -6.89 8.45
C PHE A 45 -7.21 -7.17 9.59
N ASP A 46 -8.19 -6.31 9.85
CA ASP A 46 -9.23 -6.61 10.85
C ASP A 46 -10.05 -7.87 10.46
N ASP A 47 -10.24 -8.09 9.16
CA ASP A 47 -10.89 -9.28 8.59
C ASP A 47 -9.89 -10.32 8.05
N PHE A 48 -8.70 -10.44 8.62
CA PHE A 48 -7.58 -11.23 8.09
C PHE A 48 -7.94 -12.65 7.69
N GLU A 49 -8.75 -13.35 8.50
CA GLU A 49 -9.15 -14.75 8.24
C GLU A 49 -9.98 -14.93 6.95
N LYS A 50 -10.53 -13.83 6.44
CA LYS A 50 -11.33 -13.79 5.21
C LYS A 50 -10.50 -13.34 3.99
N LEU A 51 -9.22 -13.01 4.20
CA LEU A 51 -8.38 -12.47 3.14
C LEU A 51 -7.69 -13.56 2.35
N SER A 52 -7.66 -13.35 1.03
CA SER A 52 -6.91 -14.17 0.10
C SER A 52 -6.16 -13.32 -0.92
N ILE A 53 -5.06 -13.86 -1.43
CA ILE A 53 -4.25 -13.24 -2.48
C ILE A 53 -4.32 -14.14 -3.71
N PRO A 54 -4.72 -13.62 -4.89
CA PRO A 54 -4.69 -14.41 -6.12
C PRO A 54 -3.25 -14.65 -6.58
N ILE A 55 -2.94 -15.90 -6.85
CA ILE A 55 -1.66 -16.35 -7.42
C ILE A 55 -1.88 -17.02 -8.79
N GLU A 56 -0.81 -17.22 -9.56
CA GLU A 56 -0.86 -17.82 -10.88
C GLU A 56 -1.92 -17.19 -11.81
N ASN A 57 -1.89 -15.85 -11.91
CA ASN A 57 -2.88 -15.08 -12.68
C ASN A 57 -4.33 -15.27 -12.20
N GLY A 58 -4.53 -15.50 -10.91
CA GLY A 58 -5.85 -15.67 -10.30
C GLY A 58 -6.46 -17.06 -10.46
N LYS A 59 -5.68 -18.05 -10.83
CA LYS A 59 -6.12 -19.46 -10.85
C LYS A 59 -6.34 -20.00 -9.45
N PHE A 60 -5.48 -19.60 -8.51
CA PHE A 60 -5.53 -20.02 -7.13
C PHE A 60 -5.66 -18.81 -6.20
N MET A 61 -6.24 -19.06 -5.04
CA MET A 61 -6.40 -18.09 -3.96
C MET A 61 -5.59 -18.56 -2.76
N LEU A 62 -4.51 -17.85 -2.46
CA LEU A 62 -3.66 -18.12 -1.30
C LEU A 62 -4.22 -17.41 -0.08
N LYS A 63 -4.43 -18.13 1.02
CA LYS A 63 -4.61 -17.57 2.36
C LYS A 63 -3.22 -17.39 2.98
N PRO A 64 -2.71 -16.15 3.10
CA PRO A 64 -1.35 -15.95 3.60
C PRO A 64 -1.28 -16.28 5.09
N GLY A 65 -0.29 -17.08 5.47
CA GLY A 65 0.01 -17.42 6.87
C GLY A 65 1.19 -16.62 7.41
N GLY A 66 1.33 -16.65 8.73
CA GLY A 66 2.44 -16.01 9.43
C GLY A 66 2.03 -15.24 10.68
N GLU A 67 2.92 -14.38 11.16
CA GLU A 67 2.68 -13.57 12.35
C GLU A 67 2.10 -12.21 11.98
N ARG A 68 0.85 -11.97 12.38
CA ARG A 68 0.18 -10.69 12.16
C ARG A 68 0.50 -9.69 13.27
N ILE A 69 0.86 -8.49 12.87
CA ILE A 69 1.13 -7.35 13.74
C ILE A 69 0.33 -6.17 13.21
N SER A 70 -0.59 -5.67 14.00
CA SER A 70 -1.39 -4.49 13.64
C SER A 70 -1.60 -3.61 14.87
N ASN A 71 -1.70 -2.31 14.64
CA ASN A 71 -2.11 -1.38 15.67
C ASN A 71 -3.62 -1.53 15.91
N TYR A 72 -4.01 -1.61 17.19
CA TYR A 72 -5.41 -1.56 17.60
C TYR A 72 -5.65 -0.22 18.29
N PRO A 73 -6.37 0.70 17.66
CA PRO A 73 -6.65 2.00 18.27
C PRO A 73 -7.57 1.83 19.49
N LYS A 74 -7.35 2.68 20.49
CA LYS A 74 -8.13 2.64 21.75
C LYS A 74 -9.62 2.99 21.58
N LEU A 75 -9.97 3.74 20.51
CA LEU A 75 -11.32 4.21 20.26
C LEU A 75 -11.93 3.60 19.00
N ASN A 76 -11.50 4.06 17.84
CA ASN A 76 -11.95 3.56 16.54
C ASN A 76 -10.87 3.75 15.47
N ARG A 77 -10.99 3.03 14.35
CA ARG A 77 -10.05 3.11 13.22
C ARG A 77 -10.04 4.48 12.53
N GLU A 78 -11.14 5.21 12.51
CA GLU A 78 -11.22 6.53 11.87
C GLU A 78 -10.28 7.56 12.51
N ASN A 79 -9.98 7.39 13.79
CA ASN A 79 -9.06 8.26 14.55
C ASN A 79 -7.64 7.67 14.67
N ASP A 80 -7.35 6.56 14.00
CA ASP A 80 -6.03 5.95 14.05
C ASP A 80 -5.02 6.73 13.20
N ASN A 81 -4.05 7.36 13.88
CA ASN A 81 -2.95 8.06 13.20
C ASN A 81 -1.85 7.12 12.68
N VAL A 82 -1.90 5.83 13.02
CA VAL A 82 -0.93 4.81 12.64
C VAL A 82 -1.67 3.56 12.16
N ASP A 83 -2.56 3.75 11.18
CA ASP A 83 -3.32 2.66 10.55
C ASP A 83 -2.42 1.83 9.63
N ILE A 84 -1.49 1.09 10.21
CA ILE A 84 -0.54 0.21 9.48
C ILE A 84 -0.55 -1.19 10.08
N GLY A 85 -0.59 -2.20 9.22
CA GLY A 85 -0.54 -3.60 9.57
C GLY A 85 0.56 -4.33 8.81
N LEU A 86 1.18 -5.30 9.49
CA LEU A 86 2.24 -6.14 8.98
C LEU A 86 1.85 -7.61 9.13
N LEU A 87 2.17 -8.42 8.14
CA LEU A 87 2.21 -9.87 8.25
C LEU A 87 3.64 -10.31 7.96
N ILE A 88 4.32 -10.87 8.97
CA ILE A 88 5.58 -11.58 8.77
C ILE A 88 5.21 -12.96 8.23
N LEU A 89 5.49 -13.17 6.95
CA LEU A 89 5.05 -14.34 6.23
C LEU A 89 5.80 -15.61 6.67
N ASP A 90 5.07 -16.71 6.73
CA ASP A 90 5.65 -18.03 6.92
C ASP A 90 6.32 -18.55 5.63
N THR A 91 7.06 -19.65 5.75
CA THR A 91 7.82 -20.22 4.65
C THR A 91 6.93 -20.68 3.50
N GLU A 92 5.75 -21.21 3.81
CA GLU A 92 4.81 -21.69 2.80
C GLU A 92 4.25 -20.54 1.99
N SER A 93 3.74 -19.50 2.65
CA SER A 93 3.24 -18.28 2.00
C SER A 93 4.30 -17.60 1.13
N ILE A 94 5.55 -17.55 1.60
CA ILE A 94 6.67 -17.01 0.81
C ILE A 94 6.88 -17.82 -0.47
N ARG A 95 6.87 -19.15 -0.38
CA ARG A 95 7.04 -20.05 -1.52
C ARG A 95 5.96 -19.84 -2.57
N GLU A 96 4.71 -19.85 -2.13
CA GLU A 96 3.55 -19.69 -3.01
C GLU A 96 3.48 -18.27 -3.65
N LEU A 97 3.73 -17.22 -2.87
CA LEU A 97 3.75 -15.86 -3.40
C LEU A 97 4.83 -15.66 -4.46
N LYS A 98 6.00 -16.28 -4.32
CA LYS A 98 7.10 -16.18 -5.28
C LYS A 98 6.77 -16.76 -6.67
N THR A 99 5.72 -17.56 -6.80
CA THR A 99 5.26 -18.06 -8.12
C THR A 99 4.67 -16.92 -8.99
N THR A 100 4.20 -15.85 -8.36
CA THR A 100 3.48 -14.76 -9.05
C THR A 100 4.08 -13.38 -8.78
N TYR A 101 4.62 -13.17 -7.59
CA TYR A 101 5.09 -11.88 -7.10
C TYR A 101 6.58 -11.89 -6.76
N SER A 102 7.11 -10.70 -6.60
CA SER A 102 8.47 -10.46 -6.11
C SER A 102 8.42 -9.64 -4.82
N PHE A 103 9.41 -9.79 -3.96
CA PHE A 103 9.56 -8.98 -2.76
C PHE A 103 10.49 -7.81 -3.05
N LEU A 104 10.04 -6.59 -2.72
CA LEU A 104 10.86 -5.38 -2.82
C LEU A 104 12.03 -5.49 -1.84
N GLY A 105 13.24 -5.26 -2.31
CA GLY A 105 14.42 -5.30 -1.46
C GLY A 105 14.53 -4.13 -0.50
N GLU A 106 15.26 -4.33 0.59
CA GLU A 106 15.51 -3.31 1.64
C GLU A 106 16.10 -2.01 1.06
N GLU A 107 16.94 -2.11 0.06
CA GLU A 107 17.58 -0.99 -0.62
C GLU A 107 16.62 -0.07 -1.39
N GLN A 108 15.40 -0.53 -1.61
CA GLN A 108 14.32 0.21 -2.27
C GLN A 108 13.25 0.69 -1.27
N VAL A 109 13.44 0.43 0.02
CA VAL A 109 12.60 0.95 1.10
C VAL A 109 13.22 2.25 1.60
N MET A 110 12.62 3.38 1.25
CA MET A 110 13.25 4.66 1.46
C MET A 110 12.92 5.27 2.82
N ILE A 111 13.80 5.04 3.78
CA ILE A 111 13.76 5.61 5.12
C ILE A 111 14.26 7.06 5.08
N ASN A 112 13.74 7.89 5.98
CA ASN A 112 14.11 9.31 6.12
C ASN A 112 13.83 10.15 4.86
N HIS A 113 12.87 9.72 4.04
CA HIS A 113 12.54 10.44 2.83
C HIS A 113 11.94 11.82 3.15
N ASN A 114 12.48 12.87 2.53
CA ASN A 114 11.89 14.21 2.61
C ASN A 114 10.89 14.41 1.47
N PHE A 115 9.61 14.54 1.81
CA PHE A 115 8.56 14.84 0.85
C PHE A 115 8.62 16.31 0.44
N VAL A 116 8.79 16.55 -0.85
CA VAL A 116 8.86 17.89 -1.45
C VAL A 116 7.63 18.12 -2.32
N GLU A 117 6.95 19.26 -2.15
CA GLU A 117 5.66 19.59 -2.79
C GLU A 117 5.64 19.37 -4.30
N ASN A 118 6.70 19.73 -5.01
CA ASN A 118 6.78 19.59 -6.47
C ASN A 118 7.35 18.25 -6.94
N GLN A 119 7.65 17.34 -6.02
CA GLN A 119 8.14 16.01 -6.38
C GLN A 119 6.96 15.10 -6.72
N LYS A 120 7.02 14.48 -7.90
CA LYS A 120 6.01 13.54 -8.38
C LYS A 120 6.21 12.17 -7.76
N TYR A 121 5.10 11.59 -7.27
CA TYR A 121 5.02 10.22 -6.77
C TYR A 121 3.99 9.43 -7.58
N LEU A 122 4.07 8.12 -7.52
CA LEU A 122 3.10 7.21 -8.11
C LEU A 122 2.35 6.46 -7.01
N LEU A 123 1.04 6.57 -7.02
CA LEU A 123 0.15 5.70 -6.27
C LEU A 123 -0.19 4.47 -7.13
N TYR A 124 -0.13 3.26 -6.57
CA TYR A 124 -0.45 2.03 -7.29
C TYR A 124 -1.17 1.03 -6.39
N GLY A 125 -2.39 0.64 -6.77
CA GLY A 125 -3.19 -0.31 -5.99
C GLY A 125 -4.40 -0.83 -6.76
N PHE A 126 -5.36 -1.43 -6.06
CA PHE A 126 -6.46 -2.18 -6.66
C PHE A 126 -7.83 -1.69 -6.15
N PRO A 127 -8.47 -0.74 -6.86
CA PRO A 127 -9.81 -0.28 -6.50
C PRO A 127 -10.84 -1.41 -6.58
N SER A 128 -11.72 -1.49 -5.60
CA SER A 128 -12.77 -2.51 -5.54
C SER A 128 -13.73 -2.45 -6.72
N THR A 129 -14.00 -1.25 -7.24
CA THR A 129 -14.88 -1.03 -8.41
C THR A 129 -14.28 -1.51 -9.72
N TRP A 130 -12.95 -1.76 -9.77
CA TRP A 130 -12.23 -2.21 -10.97
C TRP A 130 -11.75 -3.66 -10.88
N SER A 131 -11.94 -4.31 -9.73
CA SER A 131 -11.43 -5.67 -9.48
C SER A 131 -12.54 -6.52 -8.89
N GLU A 132 -13.14 -7.37 -9.73
CA GLU A 132 -14.29 -8.19 -9.38
C GLU A 132 -14.24 -9.57 -10.04
N LYS A 133 -14.95 -10.53 -9.48
CA LYS A 133 -15.10 -11.85 -10.06
C LYS A 133 -16.12 -11.82 -11.20
N SER A 134 -15.69 -12.24 -12.37
CA SER A 134 -16.62 -12.51 -13.47
C SER A 134 -17.31 -13.86 -13.26
N PHE A 135 -18.59 -13.85 -12.93
CA PHE A 135 -19.38 -15.07 -12.72
C PHE A 135 -19.53 -15.90 -14.03
N THR A 136 -19.61 -15.23 -15.17
CA THR A 136 -19.73 -15.88 -16.49
C THR A 136 -18.44 -16.56 -16.94
N ARG A 137 -17.27 -16.00 -16.60
CA ARG A 137 -15.97 -16.53 -17.04
C ARG A 137 -15.25 -17.37 -15.98
N LYS A 138 -15.82 -17.51 -14.77
CA LYS A 138 -15.18 -18.17 -13.62
C LYS A 138 -13.75 -17.65 -13.35
N SER A 139 -13.47 -16.40 -13.75
CA SER A 139 -12.16 -15.77 -13.65
C SER A 139 -12.25 -14.50 -12.81
N PHE A 140 -11.17 -14.19 -12.13
CA PHE A 140 -11.04 -12.94 -11.38
C PHE A 140 -10.42 -11.88 -12.29
N HIS A 141 -11.12 -10.77 -12.50
CA HIS A 141 -10.60 -9.65 -13.28
C HIS A 141 -9.91 -8.66 -12.35
N ILE A 142 -8.58 -8.65 -12.37
CA ILE A 142 -7.76 -7.75 -11.57
C ILE A 142 -7.33 -6.58 -12.44
N ARG A 143 -7.82 -5.39 -12.14
CA ARG A 143 -7.43 -4.17 -12.83
C ARG A 143 -6.80 -3.19 -11.86
N PRO A 144 -5.47 -3.02 -11.88
CA PRO A 144 -4.82 -2.02 -11.05
C PRO A 144 -5.16 -0.61 -11.52
N PHE A 145 -5.18 0.30 -10.57
CA PHE A 145 -5.20 1.73 -10.79
C PHE A 145 -3.86 2.32 -10.36
N TYR A 146 -3.35 3.25 -11.13
CA TYR A 146 -2.20 4.03 -10.75
C TYR A 146 -2.41 5.50 -11.15
N ASN A 147 -1.91 6.38 -10.33
CA ASN A 147 -2.03 7.81 -10.51
C ASN A 147 -0.77 8.53 -10.05
N PHE A 148 -0.34 9.50 -10.84
CA PHE A 148 0.69 10.42 -10.39
C PHE A 148 0.10 11.45 -9.46
N THR A 149 0.83 11.75 -8.38
CA THR A 149 0.38 12.64 -7.33
C THR A 149 1.52 13.47 -6.76
N PHE A 150 1.17 14.50 -5.99
CA PHE A 150 2.10 15.39 -5.32
C PHE A 150 1.75 15.48 -3.84
N PRO A 151 2.75 15.62 -2.95
CA PRO A 151 2.48 15.90 -1.54
C PRO A 151 1.85 17.29 -1.40
N VAL A 152 0.97 17.42 -0.41
CA VAL A 152 0.40 18.72 -0.05
C VAL A 152 1.33 19.50 0.87
N ASN A 153 1.07 20.79 1.00
CA ASN A 153 1.77 21.66 1.93
C ASN A 153 1.61 21.19 3.38
N LYS A 154 2.66 21.34 4.20
CA LYS A 154 2.65 20.94 5.61
C LYS A 154 1.52 21.58 6.43
N ASN A 155 1.09 22.77 6.07
CA ASN A 155 -0.01 23.48 6.73
C ASN A 155 -1.38 22.78 6.56
N GLU A 156 -1.53 21.90 5.58
CA GLU A 156 -2.76 21.13 5.40
C GLU A 156 -2.89 19.96 6.41
N TYR A 157 -1.79 19.48 6.97
CA TYR A 157 -1.82 18.30 7.86
C TYR A 157 -2.66 18.51 9.11
N THR A 158 -2.68 19.71 9.67
CA THR A 158 -3.50 20.04 10.85
C THR A 158 -5.00 19.95 10.57
N LYS A 159 -5.44 20.25 9.33
CA LYS A 159 -6.85 20.15 8.91
C LYS A 159 -7.36 18.71 8.96
N PHE A 160 -6.47 17.74 8.78
CA PHE A 160 -6.77 16.30 8.81
C PHE A 160 -6.37 15.64 10.13
N ASN A 161 -6.00 16.42 11.15
CA ASN A 161 -5.46 15.88 12.41
C ASN A 161 -4.32 14.85 12.18
N ARG A 162 -3.41 15.16 11.24
CA ARG A 162 -2.28 14.30 10.86
C ARG A 162 -0.95 14.96 11.20
N LYS A 163 0.07 14.13 11.43
CA LYS A 163 1.42 14.58 11.81
C LYS A 163 2.39 14.28 10.67
N HIS A 164 3.05 15.30 10.12
CA HIS A 164 3.94 15.15 8.95
C HIS A 164 5.14 14.19 9.16
N TYR A 165 5.51 13.91 10.42
CA TYR A 165 6.55 12.94 10.73
C TYR A 165 6.04 11.49 10.74
N LEU A 166 4.73 11.27 10.85
CA LEU A 166 4.08 9.96 10.77
C LEU A 166 3.42 9.72 9.41
N ASN A 167 2.80 10.77 8.89
CA ASN A 167 1.92 10.70 7.75
C ASN A 167 2.50 11.40 6.52
N VAL A 168 2.00 11.02 5.36
CA VAL A 168 2.07 11.79 4.13
C VAL A 168 0.66 12.01 3.60
N ILE A 169 0.38 13.25 3.17
CA ILE A 169 -0.88 13.58 2.49
C ILE A 169 -0.53 13.95 1.06
N VAL A 170 -1.23 13.33 0.11
CA VAL A 170 -1.05 13.58 -1.32
C VAL A 170 -2.35 13.98 -1.98
N GLU A 171 -2.24 14.66 -3.12
CA GLU A 171 -3.36 15.10 -3.91
C GLU A 171 -4.03 13.94 -4.65
N TYR A 172 -5.33 14.00 -4.82
CA TYR A 172 -6.08 13.15 -5.72
C TYR A 172 -7.16 13.95 -6.43
N ASP A 173 -7.01 14.14 -7.72
CA ASP A 173 -8.06 14.73 -8.54
C ASP A 173 -8.68 13.66 -9.44
N ARG A 174 -9.87 13.20 -9.04
CA ARG A 174 -10.60 12.17 -9.75
C ARG A 174 -10.89 12.54 -11.22
N LYS A 175 -11.01 13.83 -11.52
CA LYS A 175 -11.27 14.32 -12.88
C LYS A 175 -10.02 14.37 -13.75
N LYS A 176 -8.83 14.29 -13.13
CA LYS A 176 -7.53 14.35 -13.80
C LYS A 176 -6.77 13.02 -13.81
N ALA A 177 -7.44 11.91 -13.54
CA ALA A 177 -6.81 10.61 -13.67
C ALA A 177 -6.43 10.34 -15.13
N ILE A 178 -5.22 9.83 -15.34
CA ILE A 178 -4.72 9.55 -16.69
C ILE A 178 -5.04 8.10 -17.05
N ASN A 179 -5.80 7.91 -18.11
CA ASN A 179 -5.92 6.59 -18.72
C ASN A 179 -4.65 6.30 -19.52
N VAL A 180 -3.86 5.37 -19.04
CA VAL A 180 -2.53 5.11 -19.62
C VAL A 180 -2.58 4.44 -20.98
N ARG A 181 -3.64 3.68 -21.30
CA ARG A 181 -3.78 3.08 -22.61
C ARG A 181 -4.08 4.12 -23.70
N SER A 182 -5.01 5.02 -23.42
CA SER A 182 -5.40 6.09 -24.37
C SER A 182 -4.59 7.37 -24.21
N LYS A 183 -3.79 7.51 -23.15
CA LYS A 183 -3.10 8.76 -22.76
C LYS A 183 -4.03 9.96 -22.60
N THR A 184 -5.31 9.72 -22.40
CA THR A 184 -6.35 10.75 -22.21
C THR A 184 -6.67 10.92 -20.74
N LEU A 185 -7.15 12.11 -20.39
CA LEU A 185 -7.78 12.34 -19.09
C LEU A 185 -9.03 11.47 -18.99
N SER A 186 -9.18 10.77 -17.88
CA SER A 186 -10.35 9.96 -17.59
C SER A 186 -10.80 10.19 -16.16
N PHE A 187 -12.05 9.83 -15.90
CA PHE A 187 -12.55 9.87 -14.54
C PHE A 187 -11.95 8.73 -13.72
N GLY A 188 -11.24 9.05 -12.64
CA GLY A 188 -10.63 8.06 -11.75
C GLY A 188 -11.66 7.26 -10.94
N PRO A 189 -11.30 6.09 -10.45
CA PRO A 189 -12.19 5.27 -9.61
C PRO A 189 -12.43 5.90 -8.24
N ASP A 190 -13.44 5.39 -7.53
CA ASP A 190 -13.46 5.46 -6.08
C ASP A 190 -12.30 4.65 -5.52
N LEU A 191 -11.66 5.15 -4.46
CA LEU A 191 -10.43 4.54 -3.95
C LEU A 191 -10.68 3.44 -2.90
N PHE A 192 -11.92 2.98 -2.73
CA PHE A 192 -12.20 1.78 -1.92
C PHE A 192 -11.40 0.58 -2.45
N GLY A 193 -10.75 -0.16 -1.57
CA GLY A 193 -9.83 -1.25 -1.93
C GLY A 193 -8.39 -0.80 -2.20
N MET A 194 -8.12 0.51 -2.26
CA MET A 194 -6.75 1.03 -2.39
C MET A 194 -5.99 1.07 -1.06
N SER A 195 -6.66 0.97 0.09
CA SER A 195 -6.02 0.92 1.42
C SER A 195 -4.95 -0.16 1.46
N GLY A 196 -3.76 0.20 1.92
CA GLY A 196 -2.58 -0.66 1.92
C GLY A 196 -1.71 -0.57 0.66
N CYS A 197 -2.10 0.20 -0.35
CA CYS A 197 -1.28 0.37 -1.55
C CYS A 197 -0.03 1.23 -1.29
N GLY A 198 1.03 0.99 -2.08
CA GLY A 198 2.27 1.74 -1.99
C GLY A 198 2.20 3.12 -2.65
N LEU A 199 2.87 4.09 -2.01
CA LEU A 199 3.28 5.35 -2.61
C LEU A 199 4.74 5.24 -3.01
N TRP A 200 5.02 5.46 -4.30
CA TRP A 200 6.31 5.16 -4.92
C TRP A 200 6.99 6.42 -5.43
N ARG A 201 8.27 6.57 -5.11
CA ARG A 201 9.15 7.53 -5.78
C ARG A 201 9.77 6.84 -7.00
N ILE A 202 9.74 7.53 -8.14
CA ILE A 202 10.39 7.07 -9.36
C ILE A 202 11.64 7.92 -9.55
N ASN A 203 12.82 7.32 -9.42
CA ASN A 203 14.09 8.00 -9.55
C ASN A 203 14.56 8.06 -11.01
N ASN A 204 14.43 6.92 -11.70
CA ASN A 204 14.74 6.76 -13.12
C ASN A 204 13.67 5.82 -13.70
N LEU A 205 13.65 5.66 -15.01
CA LEU A 205 12.67 4.81 -15.70
C LEU A 205 12.63 3.35 -15.19
N SER A 206 13.68 2.91 -14.52
CA SER A 206 13.84 1.53 -14.04
C SER A 206 13.92 1.38 -12.53
N LYS A 207 14.14 2.45 -11.75
CA LYS A 207 14.30 2.36 -10.29
C LYS A 207 13.12 3.00 -9.56
N VAL A 208 12.51 2.22 -8.67
CA VAL A 208 11.36 2.63 -7.85
C VAL A 208 11.68 2.41 -6.38
N ASP A 209 11.28 3.36 -5.55
CA ASP A 209 11.46 3.28 -4.10
C ASP A 209 10.09 3.43 -3.41
N LEU A 210 9.85 2.60 -2.41
CA LEU A 210 8.66 2.69 -1.57
C LEU A 210 8.90 3.75 -0.48
N VAL A 211 8.01 4.74 -0.39
CA VAL A 211 8.14 5.86 0.58
C VAL A 211 7.04 5.88 1.63
N ALA A 212 5.87 5.33 1.32
CA ALA A 212 4.72 5.26 2.24
C ALA A 212 3.71 4.20 1.82
N ILE A 213 2.81 3.87 2.72
CA ILE A 213 1.62 3.03 2.49
C ILE A 213 0.39 3.92 2.65
N MET A 214 -0.49 3.93 1.66
CA MET A 214 -1.71 4.72 1.68
C MET A 214 -2.78 3.98 2.48
N THR A 215 -3.42 4.69 3.43
CA THR A 215 -4.31 4.04 4.40
C THR A 215 -5.71 4.65 4.44
N ASP A 216 -5.84 5.93 4.06
CA ASP A 216 -7.11 6.61 4.20
C ASP A 216 -7.43 7.51 3.00
N TRP A 217 -8.70 7.57 2.64
CA TRP A 217 -9.28 8.48 1.67
C TRP A 217 -10.39 9.28 2.36
N PRO A 218 -10.05 10.46 2.96
CA PRO A 218 -10.92 11.20 3.87
C PRO A 218 -12.27 11.56 3.25
N LYS A 219 -13.37 11.26 3.96
CA LYS A 219 -14.74 11.53 3.48
C LYS A 219 -14.99 13.02 3.32
N GLU A 220 -14.43 13.83 4.21
CA GLU A 220 -14.53 15.28 4.26
C GLU A 220 -13.80 15.99 3.11
N ASN A 221 -12.79 15.34 2.53
CA ASN A 221 -12.06 15.87 1.38
C ASN A 221 -11.53 14.74 0.47
N ARG A 222 -12.34 14.35 -0.51
CA ARG A 222 -12.01 13.32 -1.49
C ARG A 222 -10.88 13.70 -2.47
N ASN A 223 -10.38 14.92 -2.40
CA ASN A 223 -9.21 15.34 -3.18
C ASN A 223 -7.89 15.10 -2.46
N ARG A 224 -7.90 14.40 -1.34
CA ARG A 224 -6.72 14.07 -0.55
C ARG A 224 -6.68 12.57 -0.24
N ILE A 225 -5.49 12.02 -0.19
CA ILE A 225 -5.21 10.66 0.25
C ILE A 225 -4.19 10.76 1.38
N VAL A 226 -4.40 10.02 2.45
CA VAL A 226 -3.49 9.96 3.60
C VAL A 226 -2.76 8.63 3.59
N GLY A 227 -1.47 8.66 3.89
CA GLY A 227 -0.63 7.49 4.03
C GLY A 227 0.23 7.54 5.29
N ILE A 228 0.78 6.40 5.63
CA ILE A 228 1.76 6.21 6.70
C ILE A 228 3.13 6.08 6.07
N ARG A 229 4.09 6.84 6.57
CA ARG A 229 5.49 6.78 6.14
C ARG A 229 6.07 5.40 6.40
N ILE A 230 6.85 4.89 5.47
CA ILE A 230 7.47 3.56 5.60
C ILE A 230 8.43 3.48 6.80
N ASP A 231 8.92 4.62 7.26
CA ASP A 231 9.73 4.78 8.47
C ASP A 231 9.09 4.12 9.71
N ILE A 232 7.75 4.15 9.83
CA ILE A 232 7.03 3.51 10.95
C ILE A 232 7.29 2.01 10.98
N VAL A 233 7.20 1.37 9.82
CA VAL A 233 7.43 -0.07 9.67
C VAL A 233 8.86 -0.42 10.02
N THR A 234 9.83 0.29 9.46
CA THR A 234 11.24 0.01 9.67
C THR A 234 11.66 0.27 11.12
N GLU A 235 11.18 1.34 11.77
CA GLU A 235 11.44 1.58 13.20
C GLU A 235 10.80 0.53 14.12
N PHE A 236 9.60 0.06 13.78
CA PHE A 236 8.98 -1.06 14.48
C PHE A 236 9.88 -2.30 14.42
N LEU A 237 10.33 -2.69 13.24
CA LEU A 237 11.19 -3.86 13.03
C LEU A 237 12.54 -3.68 13.74
N ARG A 238 13.15 -2.49 13.66
CA ARG A 238 14.41 -2.18 14.33
C ARG A 238 14.30 -2.32 15.87
N LYS A 239 13.23 -1.80 16.46
CA LYS A 239 13.04 -1.79 17.92
C LYS A 239 12.54 -3.14 18.45
N HIS A 240 11.52 -3.71 17.83
CA HIS A 240 10.83 -4.88 18.36
C HIS A 240 11.40 -6.21 17.85
N ARG A 241 12.00 -6.21 16.66
CA ARG A 241 12.68 -7.39 16.08
C ARG A 241 14.19 -7.31 16.17
N LYS A 242 14.72 -6.20 16.75
CA LYS A 242 16.16 -5.96 16.93
C LYS A 242 16.94 -6.09 15.63
N LEU A 243 16.33 -5.72 14.50
CA LEU A 243 17.01 -5.76 13.21
C LEU A 243 18.03 -4.62 13.13
N ASP A 244 19.22 -4.97 12.65
CA ASP A 244 20.26 -3.97 12.34
C ASP A 244 19.98 -3.34 10.98
N ILE A 245 19.11 -2.34 10.97
CA ILE A 245 18.71 -1.55 9.81
C ILE A 245 18.81 -0.05 10.12
N THR A 246 18.81 0.77 9.09
CA THR A 246 18.91 2.22 9.22
C THR A 246 17.85 2.78 10.17
N LYS A 247 18.29 3.59 11.13
CA LYS A 247 17.40 4.29 12.07
C LYS A 247 16.67 5.43 11.37
N SER A 248 15.38 5.57 11.66
CA SER A 248 14.66 6.77 11.23
C SER A 248 14.98 7.97 12.12
N ASN A 249 15.30 9.09 11.46
CA ASN A 249 15.56 10.38 12.15
C ASN A 249 14.27 11.04 12.64
N LEU A 250 13.09 10.59 12.14
CA LEU A 250 11.79 11.17 12.47
C LEU A 250 11.35 10.92 13.92
N PHE A 251 11.90 9.89 14.57
CA PHE A 251 11.52 9.46 15.92
C PHE A 251 12.62 9.74 16.98
N GLY A 252 13.64 10.50 16.60
CA GLY A 252 14.74 10.87 17.49
C GLY A 252 14.69 12.28 18.06
N LEU A 253 13.73 13.07 17.59
CA LEU A 253 13.51 14.43 18.09
C LEU A 253 12.47 14.36 19.21
N LYS A 254 12.95 14.33 20.45
CA LYS A 254 12.16 14.75 21.61
C LYS A 254 12.17 16.26 21.68
#